data_17a471db502fd0fc2c88a881c099f672
#
_entry.id   17a471db502fd0fc2c88a881c099f672
#
_cell.length_a   1.000
_cell.length_b   1.000
_cell.length_c   1.000
_cell.angle_alpha   90.00
_cell.angle_beta   90.00
_cell.angle_gamma   90.00
#
_symmetry.space_group_name_H-M   'P 1'
#
loop_
_entity.id
_entity.type
_entity.pdbx_description
1 polymer ?
#
loop_
_entity_poly.entity_id
_entity_poly.type
_entity_poly.pdbx_seq_one_letter_code
_entity_poly.pdbx_strand_id
1 'polypeptide(L)' 'IGSPKIVLSANDVQNLVRKEFPNAVFTKVDLDRDKGLYEYELDFYTAEVRGEMKFNPETGAVLEKEIKYNVH' A
#
# COMPACT_ATOMS: atom_id res chain seq x y z
N ILE A 1 25.92 -0.35 7.01
CA ILE A 1 25.08 0.53 7.82
C ILE A 1 24.33 1.46 6.89
N GLY A 2 23.06 1.59 7.06
CA GLY A 2 22.31 2.60 6.35
C GLY A 2 21.69 2.19 5.02
N SER A 3 21.83 0.95 4.61
CA SER A 3 21.09 0.50 3.43
C SER A 3 19.63 0.26 3.83
N PRO A 4 18.66 0.84 3.11
CA PRO A 4 17.26 0.56 3.36
C PRO A 4 17.00 -0.93 3.17
N LYS A 5 16.26 -1.53 4.07
CA LYS A 5 15.90 -2.93 3.97
C LYS A 5 14.45 -3.06 3.55
N ILE A 6 14.22 -3.93 2.59
CA ILE A 6 12.87 -4.30 2.21
C ILE A 6 12.56 -5.58 2.97
N VAL A 7 11.85 -5.46 4.08
CA VAL A 7 11.50 -6.58 4.94
C VAL A 7 10.18 -7.20 4.49
N LEU A 8 9.25 -6.36 4.09
CA LEU A 8 7.92 -6.81 3.67
C LEU A 8 7.87 -7.04 2.17
N SER A 9 7.21 -8.11 1.77
CA SER A 9 6.96 -8.39 0.36
C SER A 9 5.71 -7.66 -0.12
N ALA A 10 5.49 -7.67 -1.43
CA ALA A 10 4.27 -7.12 -2.00
C ALA A 10 3.02 -7.80 -1.41
N ASN A 11 3.09 -9.12 -1.20
CA ASN A 11 1.99 -9.83 -0.57
C ASN A 11 1.73 -9.37 0.85
N ASP A 12 2.78 -9.07 1.59
CA ASP A 12 2.63 -8.61 2.97
C ASP A 12 1.86 -7.30 3.04
N VAL A 13 2.21 -6.33 2.18
CA VAL A 13 1.50 -5.05 2.20
C VAL A 13 0.08 -5.17 1.67
N GLN A 14 -0.15 -6.06 0.69
CA GLN A 14 -1.51 -6.34 0.25
C GLN A 14 -2.36 -6.91 1.38
N ASN A 15 -1.78 -7.78 2.19
CA ASN A 15 -2.48 -8.35 3.35
C ASN A 15 -2.79 -7.30 4.40
N LEU A 16 -1.94 -6.29 4.56
CA LEU A 16 -2.22 -5.17 5.45
C LEU A 16 -3.46 -4.40 4.99
N VAL A 17 -3.59 -4.19 3.68
CA VAL A 17 -4.78 -3.54 3.12
C VAL A 17 -6.00 -4.41 3.31
N ARG A 18 -5.86 -5.72 3.11
CA ARG A 18 -7.00 -6.66 3.25
C ARG A 18 -7.52 -6.77 4.67
N LYS A 19 -6.72 -6.43 5.67
CA LYS A 19 -7.21 -6.39 7.05
C LYS A 19 -8.27 -5.31 7.23
N GLU A 20 -8.13 -4.20 6.52
CA GLU A 20 -9.08 -3.10 6.57
C GLU A 20 -10.17 -3.24 5.50
N PHE A 21 -9.77 -3.72 4.34
CA PHE A 21 -10.67 -3.88 3.18
C PHE A 21 -10.57 -5.30 2.64
N PRO A 22 -11.28 -6.27 3.23
CA PRO A 22 -11.14 -7.68 2.86
C PRO A 22 -11.46 -7.99 1.40
N ASN A 23 -12.29 -7.17 0.77
CA ASN A 23 -12.69 -7.37 -0.62
C ASN A 23 -11.90 -6.51 -1.61
N ALA A 24 -10.78 -5.97 -1.19
CA ALA A 24 -9.99 -5.08 -2.04
C ALA A 24 -9.46 -5.81 -3.28
N VAL A 25 -9.63 -5.17 -4.42
CA VAL A 25 -9.04 -5.61 -5.68
C VAL A 25 -7.93 -4.63 -6.01
N PHE A 26 -6.73 -5.14 -6.16
CA PHE A 26 -5.56 -4.30 -6.40
C PHE A 26 -5.38 -4.04 -7.89
N THR A 27 -5.29 -2.78 -8.27
CA THR A 27 -5.04 -2.36 -9.65
C THR A 27 -3.59 -1.97 -9.86
N LYS A 28 -2.89 -1.66 -8.78
CA LYS A 28 -1.47 -1.30 -8.84
C LYS A 28 -0.80 -1.74 -7.55
N VAL A 29 0.33 -2.42 -7.68
CA VAL A 29 1.19 -2.78 -6.54
C VAL A 29 2.62 -2.57 -7.01
N ASP A 30 3.22 -1.45 -6.62
CA ASP A 30 4.56 -1.10 -7.03
C ASP A 30 5.46 -0.83 -5.84
N LEU A 31 6.73 -1.13 -6.02
CA LEU A 31 7.77 -0.74 -5.08
C LEU A 31 8.55 0.39 -5.72
N ASP A 32 8.34 1.59 -5.22
CA ASP A 32 9.01 2.78 -5.73
C ASP A 32 10.19 3.16 -4.87
N ARG A 33 11.16 3.77 -5.51
CA ARG A 33 12.32 4.33 -4.83
C ARG A 33 12.34 5.84 -5.07
N ASP A 34 12.29 6.59 -3.99
CA ASP A 34 12.33 8.05 -4.05
C ASP A 34 13.38 8.56 -3.07
N LYS A 35 14.35 9.33 -3.58
CA LYS A 35 15.41 9.93 -2.75
C LYS A 35 16.14 8.91 -1.88
N GLY A 36 16.38 7.72 -2.44
CA GLY A 36 17.10 6.68 -1.71
C GLY A 36 16.24 5.88 -0.75
N LEU A 37 14.97 6.21 -0.64
CA LEU A 37 14.03 5.48 0.21
C LEU A 37 13.09 4.67 -0.66
N TYR A 38 12.72 3.49 -0.16
CA TYR A 38 11.74 2.65 -0.82
C TYR A 38 10.37 2.83 -0.19
N GLU A 39 9.33 2.76 -1.02
CA GLU A 39 7.96 2.74 -0.53
C GLU A 39 7.12 1.85 -1.44
N TYR A 40 6.16 1.14 -0.83
CA TYR A 40 5.15 0.43 -1.59
C TYR A 40 3.99 1.35 -1.89
N GLU A 41 3.55 1.33 -3.14
CA GLU A 41 2.39 2.11 -3.57
C GLU A 41 1.35 1.14 -4.11
N LEU A 42 0.17 1.17 -3.50
CA LEU A 42 -0.92 0.28 -3.85
C LEU A 42 -2.17 1.08 -4.18
N ASP A 43 -2.75 0.76 -5.32
CA ASP A 43 -4.07 1.25 -5.69
C ASP A 43 -5.04 0.08 -5.63
N PHE A 44 -6.18 0.29 -5.03
CA PHE A 44 -7.18 -0.76 -4.88
C PHE A 44 -8.59 -0.17 -4.93
N TYR A 45 -9.56 -1.06 -5.10
CA TYR A 45 -10.96 -0.67 -5.02
C TYR A 45 -11.79 -1.80 -4.43
N THR A 46 -12.93 -1.41 -3.89
CA THR A 46 -13.99 -2.33 -3.49
C THR A 46 -15.29 -1.84 -4.12
N ALA A 47 -16.39 -2.53 -3.83
CA ALA A 47 -17.71 -2.07 -4.31
C ALA A 47 -18.07 -0.69 -3.75
N GLU A 48 -17.51 -0.30 -2.62
CA GLU A 48 -17.87 0.92 -1.91
C GLU A 48 -16.84 2.02 -1.97
N VAL A 49 -15.56 1.66 -2.11
CA VAL A 49 -14.48 2.64 -2.01
C VAL A 49 -13.42 2.42 -3.07
N ARG A 50 -12.65 3.45 -3.28
CA ARG A 50 -11.44 3.42 -4.09
C ARG A 50 -10.32 4.00 -3.24
N GLY A 51 -9.21 3.30 -3.15
CA GLY A 51 -8.14 3.71 -2.25
C GLY A 51 -6.76 3.69 -2.86
N GLU A 52 -5.91 4.50 -2.27
CA GLU A 52 -4.48 4.54 -2.58
C GLU A 52 -3.74 4.59 -1.26
N MET A 53 -2.78 3.67 -1.09
CA MET A 53 -2.02 3.61 0.15
C MET A 53 -0.54 3.42 -0.15
N LYS A 54 0.28 4.02 0.69
CA LYS A 54 1.73 3.86 0.63
C LYS A 54 2.22 3.33 1.97
N PHE A 55 3.14 2.38 1.89
CA PHE A 55 3.67 1.70 3.08
C PHE A 55 5.18 1.76 3.12
N ASN A 56 5.71 1.83 4.33
CA ASN A 56 7.13 1.65 4.56
C ASN A 56 7.46 0.16 4.46
N PRO A 57 8.32 -0.26 3.50
CA PRO A 57 8.61 -1.68 3.32
C PRO A 57 9.44 -2.31 4.43
N GLU A 58 10.01 -1.50 5.29
CA GLU A 58 10.80 -1.98 6.41
C GLU A 58 9.94 -2.25 7.64
N THR A 59 8.98 -1.37 7.93
CA THR A 59 8.17 -1.45 9.15
C THR A 59 6.71 -1.77 8.92
N GLY A 60 6.22 -1.57 7.69
CA GLY A 60 4.79 -1.72 7.40
C GLY A 60 3.97 -0.51 7.80
N ALA A 61 4.61 0.57 8.24
CA ALA A 61 3.88 1.78 8.60
C ALA A 61 3.22 2.40 7.39
N VAL A 62 2.01 2.93 7.59
CA VAL A 62 1.29 3.63 6.53
C VAL A 62 1.90 5.01 6.37
N LEU A 63 2.45 5.28 5.19
CA LEU A 63 3.04 6.57 4.86
C LEU A 63 2.03 7.53 4.29
N GLU A 64 1.07 6.99 3.54
CA GLU A 64 0.02 7.79 2.93
C GLU A 64 -1.22 6.93 2.75
N LYS A 65 -2.38 7.52 2.98
CA LYS A 65 -3.65 6.83 2.81
C LYS A 65 -4.67 7.82 2.27
N GLU A 66 -5.24 7.47 1.13
CA GLU A 66 -6.31 8.27 0.53
C GLU A 66 -7.45 7.33 0.15
N ILE A 67 -8.60 7.55 0.73
CA ILE A 67 -9.79 6.74 0.49
C ILE A 67 -10.90 7.64 -0.04
N LYS A 68 -11.46 7.22 -1.16
CA LYS A 68 -12.61 7.92 -1.76
C LYS A 68 -13.79 6.97 -1.77
N TYR A 69 -14.91 7.44 -1.28
CA TYR A 69 -16.13 6.66 -1.27
C TYR A 69 -16.88 6.86 -2.58
N ASN A 70 -17.36 5.74 -3.11
CA ASN A 70 -18.19 5.79 -4.31
C ASN A 70 -19.57 6.31 -3.94
N VAL A 71 -19.97 7.41 -4.56
CA VAL A 71 -21.26 8.04 -4.31
C VAL A 71 -22.14 7.79 -5.51
N HIS A 72 -23.33 7.32 -5.25
CA HIS A 72 -24.32 7.06 -6.28
C HIS A 72 -25.42 8.08 -6.25
#